data_42c0429e74cb2d18ff3985666b0cf6f0
#
_entry.id   42c0429e74cb2d18ff3985666b0cf6f0
#
_cell.length_a   1.000
_cell.length_b   1.000
_cell.length_c   1.000
_cell.angle_alpha   90.00
_cell.angle_beta   90.00
_cell.angle_gamma   90.00
#
_symmetry.space_group_name_H-M   'P 1'
#
loop_
_entity.id
_entity.type
_entity.pdbx_description
1 polymer ?
#
loop_
_entity_poly.entity_id
_entity_poly.type
_entity_poly.pdbx_seq_one_letter_code
_entity_poly.pdbx_strand_id
1 'polypeptide(L)'
;MQSSHFVDPAARPRSIEVDRAELLDVVREATSAGASLWIRIRGGSMMPAIPTDAEVRVVTLAARPMRVGDVVLARAVGGQPVLHRVRSLSGDYVQLKGDNLMAADDPLPVSDVIAIADAVRGGGRVTPIPAAPRALSTRIVRTLRLMWRRIANG
;
A
#
# COMPACT_ATOMS: atom_id res chain seq x y z
N MET A 1 -41.72 16.18 9.58
CA MET A 1 -40.65 15.81 10.51
C MET A 1 -39.58 15.10 9.71
N GLN A 2 -38.51 15.82 9.35
CA GLN A 2 -37.36 15.25 8.65
C GLN A 2 -36.30 14.89 9.68
N SER A 3 -36.04 13.59 9.87
CA SER A 3 -34.94 13.09 10.70
C SER A 3 -33.64 13.30 9.95
N SER A 4 -32.90 14.32 10.32
CA SER A 4 -31.53 14.51 9.87
C SER A 4 -30.65 13.39 10.47
N HIS A 5 -30.18 12.49 9.64
CA HIS A 5 -29.15 11.52 10.02
C HIS A 5 -27.85 12.29 10.25
N PHE A 6 -27.58 12.58 11.51
CA PHE A 6 -26.27 13.08 11.95
C PHE A 6 -25.26 11.95 11.79
N VAL A 7 -24.43 12.04 10.76
CA VAL A 7 -23.28 11.14 10.59
C VAL A 7 -22.18 11.65 11.49
N ASP A 8 -21.90 10.92 12.57
CA ASP A 8 -20.78 11.20 13.47
C ASP A 8 -19.43 11.06 12.71
N PRO A 9 -18.69 12.16 12.52
CA PRO A 9 -17.40 12.11 11.83
C PRO A 9 -16.31 11.37 12.62
N ALA A 10 -16.55 11.00 13.88
CA ALA A 10 -15.66 10.24 14.74
C ALA A 10 -15.98 8.73 14.77
N ALA A 11 -17.02 8.27 14.09
CA ALA A 11 -17.34 6.86 14.00
C ALA A 11 -16.17 6.12 13.34
N ARG A 12 -15.45 5.33 14.13
CA ARG A 12 -14.41 4.45 13.62
C ARG A 12 -15.06 3.50 12.62
N PRO A 13 -14.64 3.49 11.33
CA PRO A 13 -15.14 2.49 10.40
C PRO A 13 -14.83 1.12 11.00
N ARG A 14 -15.82 0.24 11.04
CA ARG A 14 -15.66 -1.14 11.50
C ARG A 14 -14.56 -1.78 10.69
N SER A 15 -13.48 -2.20 11.34
CA SER A 15 -12.47 -3.05 10.71
C SER A 15 -13.13 -4.38 10.42
N ILE A 16 -13.46 -4.63 9.17
CA ILE A 16 -13.97 -5.92 8.73
C ILE A 16 -12.73 -6.81 8.63
N GLU A 17 -12.66 -7.85 9.44
CA GLU A 17 -11.65 -8.90 9.31
C GLU A 17 -12.12 -9.83 8.18
N VAL A 18 -11.68 -9.54 6.95
CA VAL A 18 -12.01 -10.30 5.75
C VAL A 18 -10.89 -11.30 5.50
N ASP A 19 -11.24 -12.52 5.09
CA ASP A 19 -10.27 -13.50 4.63
C ASP A 19 -9.46 -12.91 3.44
N ARG A 20 -8.18 -13.27 3.35
CA ARG A 20 -7.28 -12.79 2.30
C ARG A 20 -7.81 -13.08 0.90
N ALA A 21 -8.50 -14.21 0.72
CA ALA A 21 -9.08 -14.57 -0.57
C ALA A 21 -10.24 -13.63 -0.97
N GLU A 22 -11.04 -13.19 0.01
CA GLU A 22 -12.21 -12.33 -0.22
C GLU A 22 -11.84 -10.84 -0.26
N LEU A 23 -10.71 -10.46 0.33
CA LEU A 23 -10.29 -9.06 0.44
C LEU A 23 -10.31 -8.33 -0.90
N LEU A 24 -9.75 -8.96 -1.95
CA LEU A 24 -9.63 -8.35 -3.27
C LEU A 24 -11.00 -8.11 -3.90
N ASP A 25 -11.94 -9.01 -3.72
CA ASP A 25 -13.28 -8.90 -4.30
C ASP A 25 -14.09 -7.83 -3.57
N VAL A 26 -14.02 -7.80 -2.23
CA VAL A 26 -14.65 -6.76 -1.40
C VAL A 26 -14.12 -5.37 -1.77
N VAL A 27 -12.79 -5.23 -1.90
CA VAL A 27 -12.18 -3.94 -2.29
C VAL A 27 -12.59 -3.57 -3.71
N ARG A 28 -12.58 -4.49 -4.65
CA ARG A 28 -12.99 -4.25 -6.04
C ARG A 28 -14.43 -3.77 -6.12
N GLU A 29 -15.35 -4.45 -5.45
CA GLU A 29 -16.76 -4.08 -5.41
C GLU A 29 -16.98 -2.69 -4.83
N ALA A 30 -16.44 -2.42 -3.65
CA ALA A 30 -16.57 -1.13 -2.98
C ALA A 30 -15.97 0.02 -3.78
N THR A 31 -14.75 -0.16 -4.32
CA THR A 31 -14.09 0.89 -5.09
C THR A 31 -14.74 1.12 -6.46
N SER A 32 -15.31 0.08 -7.07
CA SER A 32 -16.10 0.22 -8.30
C SER A 32 -17.38 1.02 -8.08
N ALA A 33 -17.96 0.94 -6.88
CA ALA A 33 -19.08 1.79 -6.46
C ALA A 33 -18.67 3.21 -6.04
N GLY A 34 -17.38 3.57 -6.19
CA GLY A 34 -16.84 4.89 -5.83
C GLY A 34 -16.53 5.07 -4.35
N ALA A 35 -16.63 4.02 -3.55
CA ALA A 35 -16.27 4.07 -2.13
C ALA A 35 -14.76 3.97 -1.92
N SER A 36 -14.28 4.51 -0.80
CA SER A 36 -12.92 4.26 -0.30
C SER A 36 -13.00 3.35 0.92
N LEU A 37 -12.00 2.49 1.09
CA LEU A 37 -11.91 1.57 2.22
C LEU A 37 -10.60 1.77 2.98
N TRP A 38 -10.66 1.55 4.30
CA TRP A 38 -9.48 1.38 5.13
C TRP A 38 -9.25 -0.11 5.35
N ILE A 39 -8.10 -0.60 4.92
CA ILE A 39 -7.69 -2.00 5.09
C ILE A 39 -6.46 -2.07 5.99
N ARG A 40 -6.43 -3.06 6.89
CA ARG A 40 -5.27 -3.28 7.74
C ARG A 40 -4.22 -4.11 7.00
N ILE A 41 -3.00 -3.60 6.97
CA ILE A 41 -1.87 -4.25 6.32
C ILE A 41 -1.05 -5.02 7.35
N ARG A 42 -0.83 -6.31 7.08
CA ARG A 42 0.08 -7.15 7.84
C ARG A 42 1.36 -7.35 7.04
N GLY A 43 2.50 -7.36 7.73
CA GLY A 43 3.81 -7.52 7.10
C GLY A 43 4.55 -6.20 6.87
N GLY A 44 5.84 -6.28 6.60
CA GLY A 44 6.77 -5.16 6.55
C GLY A 44 7.33 -4.85 5.16
N SER A 45 6.77 -5.41 4.07
CA SER A 45 7.30 -5.24 2.71
C SER A 45 7.30 -3.79 2.23
N MET A 46 6.44 -2.94 2.80
CA MET A 46 6.30 -1.52 2.45
C MET A 46 6.95 -0.56 3.47
N MET A 47 7.69 -1.09 4.43
CA MET A 47 8.46 -0.25 5.35
C MET A 47 9.50 0.59 4.58
N PRO A 48 9.82 1.82 5.00
CA PRO A 48 9.21 2.58 6.10
C PRO A 48 7.97 3.40 5.66
N ALA A 49 7.58 3.38 4.38
CA ALA A 49 6.47 4.19 3.88
C ALA A 49 5.13 3.81 4.52
N ILE A 50 4.93 2.50 4.73
CA ILE A 50 3.75 1.96 5.40
C ILE A 50 4.24 1.06 6.55
N PRO A 51 4.03 1.46 7.80
CA PRO A 51 4.38 0.64 8.96
C PRO A 51 3.59 -0.67 8.99
N THR A 52 4.16 -1.70 9.63
CA THR A 52 3.45 -2.95 9.93
C THR A 52 2.20 -2.64 10.76
N ASP A 53 1.11 -3.35 10.48
CA ASP A 53 -0.20 -3.22 11.16
C ASP A 53 -0.88 -1.84 11.00
N ALA A 54 -0.38 -0.99 10.11
CA ALA A 54 -1.05 0.25 9.76
C ALA A 54 -2.33 -0.02 8.96
N GLU A 55 -3.24 0.95 8.97
CA GLU A 55 -4.39 0.97 8.09
C GLU A 55 -4.09 1.83 6.86
N VAL A 56 -4.43 1.32 5.69
CA VAL A 56 -4.21 1.97 4.41
C VAL A 56 -5.55 2.26 3.76
N ARG A 57 -5.73 3.49 3.26
CA ARG A 57 -6.90 3.83 2.47
C ARG A 57 -6.68 3.44 1.02
N VAL A 58 -7.60 2.65 0.48
CA VAL A 58 -7.63 2.27 -0.92
C VAL A 58 -8.81 2.93 -1.64
N VAL A 59 -8.56 3.39 -2.85
CA VAL A 59 -9.49 4.14 -3.70
C VAL A 59 -9.54 3.54 -5.10
N THR A 60 -10.58 3.87 -5.86
CA THR A 60 -10.77 3.36 -7.22
C THR A 60 -9.67 3.78 -8.19
N LEU A 61 -9.29 2.89 -9.10
CA LEU A 61 -8.43 3.18 -10.24
C LEU A 61 -9.06 4.20 -11.21
N ALA A 62 -10.39 4.30 -11.24
CA ALA A 62 -11.10 5.25 -12.09
C ALA A 62 -10.91 6.72 -11.66
N ALA A 63 -10.48 6.97 -10.42
CA ALA A 63 -10.26 8.33 -9.92
C ALA A 63 -9.15 9.07 -10.69
N ARG A 64 -8.13 8.34 -11.13
CA ARG A 64 -7.02 8.85 -11.96
C ARG A 64 -6.21 7.69 -12.56
N PRO A 65 -5.48 7.93 -13.66
CA PRO A 65 -4.55 6.95 -14.19
C PRO A 65 -3.49 6.54 -13.16
N MET A 66 -3.18 5.24 -13.11
CA MET A 66 -2.07 4.69 -12.33
C MET A 66 -0.73 5.19 -12.90
N ARG A 67 0.23 5.47 -12.02
CA ARG A 67 1.54 6.01 -12.35
C ARG A 67 2.66 5.24 -11.64
N VAL A 68 3.85 5.29 -12.21
CA VAL A 68 5.06 4.86 -11.50
C VAL A 68 5.20 5.64 -10.19
N GLY A 69 5.45 4.93 -9.11
CA GLY A 69 5.52 5.48 -7.76
C GLY A 69 4.24 5.30 -6.94
N ASP A 70 3.10 5.04 -7.56
CA ASP A 70 1.87 4.72 -6.82
C ASP A 70 2.03 3.42 -6.04
N VAL A 71 1.41 3.35 -4.88
CA VAL A 71 1.22 2.10 -4.16
C VAL A 71 -0.15 1.54 -4.53
N VAL A 72 -0.20 0.28 -4.88
CA VAL A 72 -1.42 -0.37 -5.36
C VAL A 72 -1.68 -1.68 -4.62
N LEU A 73 -2.95 -1.98 -4.44
CA LEU A 73 -3.41 -3.32 -4.06
C LEU A 73 -3.64 -4.11 -5.35
N ALA A 74 -2.99 -5.26 -5.45
CA ALA A 74 -3.08 -6.10 -6.64
C ALA A 74 -3.20 -7.58 -6.26
N ARG A 75 -3.63 -8.39 -7.23
CA ARG A 75 -3.61 -9.85 -7.19
C ARG A 75 -2.28 -10.35 -7.75
N ALA A 76 -1.40 -10.83 -6.89
CA ALA A 76 -0.12 -11.43 -7.32
C ALA A 76 -0.32 -12.76 -8.04
N VAL A 77 0.74 -13.23 -8.68
CA VAL A 77 0.81 -14.60 -9.19
C VAL A 77 0.51 -15.57 -8.03
N GLY A 78 -0.44 -16.49 -8.26
CA GLY A 78 -0.96 -17.37 -7.21
C GLY A 78 -2.18 -16.85 -6.46
N GLY A 79 -2.71 -15.66 -6.84
CA GLY A 79 -4.00 -15.14 -6.36
C GLY A 79 -3.94 -14.39 -5.04
N GLN A 80 -2.77 -14.27 -4.42
CA GLN A 80 -2.62 -13.60 -3.12
C GLN A 80 -2.68 -12.07 -3.24
N PRO A 81 -3.30 -11.36 -2.29
CA PRO A 81 -3.27 -9.91 -2.24
C PRO A 81 -1.86 -9.42 -1.91
N VAL A 82 -1.37 -8.46 -2.69
CA VAL A 82 -0.14 -7.72 -2.40
C VAL A 82 -0.39 -6.22 -2.44
N LEU A 83 0.26 -5.50 -1.56
CA LEU A 83 0.27 -4.04 -1.54
C LEU A 83 1.70 -3.58 -1.79
N HIS A 84 2.01 -3.21 -3.02
CA HIS A 84 3.36 -2.86 -3.43
C HIS A 84 3.37 -1.61 -4.32
N ARG A 85 4.57 -1.06 -4.55
CA ARG A 85 4.77 0.15 -5.34
C ARG A 85 4.98 -0.17 -6.81
N VAL A 86 4.34 0.59 -7.68
CA VAL A 86 4.53 0.54 -9.14
C VAL A 86 5.94 1.00 -9.49
N ARG A 87 6.71 0.11 -10.10
CA ARG A 87 8.08 0.37 -10.58
C ARG A 87 8.13 0.70 -12.04
N SER A 88 7.34 0.02 -12.84
CA SER A 88 7.25 0.27 -14.27
C SER A 88 5.87 -0.11 -14.81
N LEU A 89 5.51 0.54 -15.91
CA LEU A 89 4.31 0.26 -16.70
C LEU A 89 4.77 -0.01 -18.12
N SER A 90 4.34 -1.11 -18.72
CA SER A 90 4.71 -1.49 -20.07
C SER A 90 3.51 -2.15 -20.76
N GLY A 91 2.82 -1.41 -21.62
CA GLY A 91 1.59 -1.87 -22.26
C GLY A 91 0.56 -2.27 -21.20
N ASP A 92 0.07 -3.50 -21.27
CA ASP A 92 -0.94 -4.05 -20.37
C ASP A 92 -0.34 -4.70 -19.10
N TYR A 93 0.95 -4.51 -18.84
CA TYR A 93 1.65 -5.09 -17.70
C TYR A 93 2.20 -4.03 -16.77
N VAL A 94 2.21 -4.36 -15.48
CA VAL A 94 2.79 -3.56 -14.41
C VAL A 94 3.79 -4.41 -13.62
N GLN A 95 4.91 -3.82 -13.26
CA GLN A 95 5.85 -4.42 -12.32
C GLN A 95 5.78 -3.69 -10.99
N LEU A 96 5.61 -4.45 -9.93
CA LEU A 96 5.50 -3.97 -8.56
C LEU A 96 6.76 -4.32 -7.77
N LYS A 97 6.95 -3.60 -6.65
CA LYS A 97 8.00 -3.92 -5.68
C LYS A 97 7.63 -3.38 -4.32
N GLY A 98 7.79 -4.18 -3.28
CA GLY A 98 7.77 -3.70 -1.91
C GLY A 98 8.95 -2.79 -1.61
N ASP A 99 8.72 -1.68 -0.91
CA ASP A 99 9.76 -0.69 -0.59
C ASP A 99 10.92 -1.29 0.22
N ASN A 100 10.63 -2.31 1.03
CA ASN A 100 11.58 -3.01 1.89
C ASN A 100 12.09 -4.34 1.28
N LEU A 101 11.73 -4.65 0.06
CA LEU A 101 12.18 -5.87 -0.61
C LEU A 101 13.39 -5.60 -1.52
N MET A 102 14.25 -6.60 -1.68
CA MET A 102 15.43 -6.51 -2.56
C MET A 102 15.04 -6.67 -4.03
N ALA A 103 14.15 -7.62 -4.34
CA ALA A 103 13.70 -7.90 -5.69
C ALA A 103 12.34 -7.28 -5.97
N ALA A 104 12.09 -7.01 -7.25
CA ALA A 104 10.75 -6.69 -7.75
C ALA A 104 9.92 -7.98 -7.90
N ASP A 105 8.61 -7.82 -7.86
CA ASP A 105 7.69 -8.91 -8.17
C ASP A 105 7.75 -9.26 -9.66
N ASP A 106 7.27 -10.43 -10.02
CA ASP A 106 7.05 -10.77 -11.42
C ASP A 106 6.03 -9.79 -12.03
N PRO A 107 6.19 -9.38 -13.30
CA PRO A 107 5.21 -8.54 -13.97
C PRO A 107 3.83 -9.19 -13.96
N LEU A 108 2.81 -8.41 -13.69
CA LEU A 108 1.41 -8.85 -13.68
C LEU A 108 0.56 -7.99 -14.61
N PRO A 109 -0.57 -8.52 -15.12
CA PRO A 109 -1.48 -7.73 -15.93
C PRO A 109 -2.03 -6.53 -15.16
N VAL A 110 -2.19 -5.39 -15.81
CA VAL A 110 -2.81 -4.19 -15.21
C VAL A 110 -4.24 -4.50 -14.70
N SER A 111 -4.94 -5.45 -15.33
CA SER A 111 -6.28 -5.92 -14.89
C SER A 111 -6.27 -6.59 -13.51
N ASP A 112 -5.12 -7.04 -13.02
CA ASP A 112 -4.96 -7.61 -11.68
C ASP A 112 -4.70 -6.55 -10.61
N VAL A 113 -4.52 -5.29 -11.00
CA VAL A 113 -4.50 -4.16 -10.06
C VAL A 113 -5.94 -3.82 -9.67
N ILE A 114 -6.21 -3.78 -8.37
CA ILE A 114 -7.55 -3.64 -7.82
C ILE A 114 -7.85 -2.20 -7.41
N ALA A 115 -6.89 -1.55 -6.73
CA ALA A 115 -7.09 -0.22 -6.17
C ALA A 115 -5.76 0.51 -5.96
N ILE A 116 -5.81 1.83 -5.86
CA ILE A 116 -4.67 2.67 -5.46
C ILE A 116 -4.74 2.91 -3.96
N ALA A 117 -3.60 2.80 -3.27
CA ALA A 117 -3.45 3.19 -1.89
C ALA A 117 -2.93 4.64 -1.82
N ASP A 118 -3.69 5.54 -1.21
CA ASP A 118 -3.38 6.98 -1.22
C ASP A 118 -3.04 7.56 0.15
N ALA A 119 -3.45 6.91 1.24
CA ALA A 119 -3.18 7.38 2.59
C ALA A 119 -2.90 6.22 3.55
N VAL A 120 -2.13 6.49 4.59
CA VAL A 120 -1.86 5.57 5.70
C VAL A 120 -2.30 6.20 7.02
N ARG A 121 -2.91 5.40 7.88
CA ARG A 121 -3.30 5.76 9.24
C ARG A 121 -2.50 4.94 10.24
N GLY A 122 -1.82 5.64 11.13
CA GLY A 122 -1.06 5.04 12.23
C GLY A 122 -0.79 6.07 13.32
N GLY A 123 -0.73 5.63 14.58
CA GLY A 123 -0.49 6.52 15.70
C GLY A 123 -1.50 7.69 15.83
N GLY A 124 -2.76 7.49 15.43
CA GLY A 124 -3.80 8.52 15.47
C GLY A 124 -3.73 9.59 14.37
N ARG A 125 -2.82 9.45 13.40
CA ARG A 125 -2.64 10.40 12.29
C ARG A 125 -2.91 9.74 10.95
N VAL A 126 -3.46 10.51 10.03
CA VAL A 126 -3.61 10.13 8.61
C VAL A 126 -2.60 10.95 7.81
N THR A 127 -1.78 10.25 7.02
CA THR A 127 -0.78 10.87 6.16
C THR A 127 -0.87 10.33 4.74
N PRO A 128 -0.62 11.14 3.70
CA PRO A 128 -0.53 10.63 2.33
C PRO A 128 0.62 9.63 2.21
N ILE A 129 0.46 8.62 1.37
CA ILE A 129 1.55 7.72 1.01
C ILE A 129 2.49 8.46 0.04
N PRO A 130 3.81 8.56 0.34
CA PRO A 130 4.73 9.25 -0.54
C PRO A 130 4.86 8.53 -1.89
N ALA A 131 4.93 9.28 -2.99
CA ALA A 131 5.04 8.75 -4.35
C ALA A 131 6.38 8.05 -4.65
N ALA A 132 7.38 8.21 -3.82
CA ALA A 132 8.65 7.48 -3.89
C ALA A 132 8.98 6.89 -2.53
N PRO A 133 9.68 5.74 -2.48
CA PRO A 133 10.18 5.23 -1.22
C PRO A 133 11.08 6.30 -0.60
N ARG A 134 10.87 6.62 0.67
CA ARG A 134 11.82 7.47 1.40
C ARG A 134 13.15 6.75 1.35
N ALA A 135 14.09 7.24 0.56
CA ALA A 135 15.45 6.78 0.62
C ALA A 135 15.88 6.88 2.08
N LEU A 136 16.26 5.75 2.67
CA LEU A 136 17.01 5.75 3.92
C LEU A 136 18.14 6.75 3.67
N SER A 137 18.16 7.85 4.43
CA SER A 137 19.12 8.92 4.14
C SER A 137 20.49 8.30 4.00
N THR A 138 21.22 8.66 2.96
CA THR A 138 22.56 8.15 2.63
C THR A 138 23.51 8.22 3.83
N ARG A 139 23.17 9.02 4.84
CA ARG A 139 23.86 9.11 6.15
C ARG A 139 23.74 7.81 6.97
N ILE A 140 22.55 7.18 7.03
CA ILE A 140 22.36 5.95 7.82
C ILE A 140 23.09 4.78 7.17
N VAL A 141 23.02 4.64 5.83
CA VAL A 141 23.75 3.58 5.10
C VAL A 141 25.27 3.75 5.25
N ARG A 142 25.75 4.99 5.25
CA ARG A 142 27.18 5.29 5.45
C ARG A 142 27.64 4.99 6.88
N THR A 143 26.81 5.26 7.89
CA THR A 143 27.10 4.95 9.30
C THR A 143 27.13 3.44 9.54
N LEU A 144 26.17 2.68 9.00
CA LEU A 144 26.16 1.22 9.10
C LEU A 144 27.35 0.56 8.38
N ARG A 145 27.74 1.06 7.20
CA ARG A 145 28.95 0.57 6.51
C ARG A 145 30.26 0.85 7.30
N LEU A 146 30.34 1.99 7.99
CA LEU A 146 31.49 2.34 8.82
C LEU A 146 31.54 1.50 10.10
N MET A 147 30.41 1.19 10.72
CA MET A 147 30.34 0.28 11.86
C MET A 147 30.69 -1.16 11.47
N TRP A 148 30.22 -1.66 10.33
CA TRP A 148 30.60 -3.01 9.84
C TRP A 148 32.08 -3.15 9.56
N ARG A 149 32.75 -2.13 8.99
CA ARG A 149 34.18 -2.14 8.77
C ARG A 149 35.00 -2.14 10.07
N ARG A 150 34.49 -1.56 11.16
CA ARG A 150 35.14 -1.59 12.46
C ARG A 150 35.03 -2.95 13.16
N ILE A 151 33.93 -3.68 12.92
CA ILE A 151 33.72 -5.01 13.51
C ILE A 151 34.47 -6.11 12.72
N ALA A 152 34.64 -5.93 11.41
CA ALA A 152 35.33 -6.91 10.56
C ALA A 152 36.87 -6.84 10.59
N ASN A 153 37.44 -5.80 11.18
CA ASN A 153 38.90 -5.58 11.26
C ASN A 153 39.44 -5.47 12.71
N GLY A 154 38.65 -5.98 13.69
CA GLY A 154 39.05 -6.08 15.07
C GLY A 154 39.31 -7.51 15.55
#